data_05a64e60be7611fba6d54aa13d60a86f
#
_entry.id   05a64e60be7611fba6d54aa13d60a86f
#
_cell.length_a   1.000
_cell.length_b   1.000
_cell.length_c   1.000
_cell.angle_alpha   90.00
_cell.angle_beta   90.00
_cell.angle_gamma   90.00
#
_symmetry.space_group_name_H-M   'P 1'
#
loop_
_entity.id
_entity.type
_entity.pdbx_description
1 polymer ?
#
loop_
_entity_poly.entity_id
_entity_poly.type
_entity_poly.pdbx_seq_one_letter_code
_entity_poly.pdbx_strand_id
1 'polypeptide(L)'
;MSKRRVVVTGLGIISPVGNDIATAWKNVVEGRSGIGPITHFDVSAFATRIAGEVRDFDPTRWIAPKDVKKMDPFIQYGLAAALDAVKASGLEITEANADRCGAALGAGIGGLGGIEKTTEAYLNGGPRKISPFFVPSTIINMLPGHLAIMLGMKGPNLSAVSACTTATHN
;
A
#
# COMPACT_ATOMS: atom_id res chain seq x y z
N MET A 1 -37.34 4.20 -8.26
CA MET A 1 -36.01 3.72 -8.71
C MET A 1 -35.43 2.83 -7.62
N SER A 2 -35.12 1.57 -7.92
CA SER A 2 -34.46 0.69 -6.94
C SER A 2 -33.03 1.25 -6.71
N LYS A 3 -32.67 1.48 -5.43
CA LYS A 3 -31.32 1.90 -5.07
C LYS A 3 -30.34 0.75 -5.42
N ARG A 4 -29.22 1.06 -6.06
CA ARG A 4 -28.14 0.09 -6.26
C ARG A 4 -27.65 -0.40 -4.89
N ARG A 5 -27.50 -1.70 -4.76
CA ARG A 5 -26.94 -2.31 -3.53
C ARG A 5 -25.44 -2.47 -3.73
N VAL A 6 -24.66 -1.98 -2.78
CA VAL A 6 -23.19 -2.17 -2.71
C VAL A 6 -22.90 -3.01 -1.49
N VAL A 7 -22.05 -4.01 -1.64
CA VAL A 7 -21.65 -4.94 -0.58
C VAL A 7 -20.14 -5.08 -0.51
N VAL A 8 -19.62 -5.31 0.70
CA VAL A 8 -18.22 -5.68 0.93
C VAL A 8 -18.13 -7.19 0.81
N THR A 9 -17.26 -7.69 -0.06
CA THR A 9 -17.10 -9.12 -0.34
C THR A 9 -15.79 -9.70 0.19
N GLY A 10 -14.79 -8.86 0.48
CA GLY A 10 -13.51 -9.30 1.02
C GLY A 10 -12.80 -8.16 1.74
N LEU A 11 -11.95 -8.52 2.67
CA LEU A 11 -11.15 -7.60 3.48
C LEU A 11 -9.68 -8.03 3.44
N GLY A 12 -8.79 -7.04 3.45
CA GLY A 12 -7.36 -7.24 3.66
C GLY A 12 -6.79 -6.09 4.47
N ILE A 13 -5.77 -6.34 5.26
CA ILE A 13 -5.15 -5.35 6.12
C ILE A 13 -3.66 -5.60 6.27
N ILE A 14 -2.89 -4.52 6.23
CA ILE A 14 -1.51 -4.45 6.71
C ILE A 14 -1.44 -3.27 7.67
N SER A 15 -1.14 -3.51 8.91
CA SER A 15 -1.21 -2.48 9.94
C SER A 15 -0.25 -2.75 11.11
N PRO A 16 0.02 -1.74 11.96
CA PRO A 16 0.81 -1.93 13.17
C PRO A 16 0.22 -2.91 14.18
N VAL A 17 -1.06 -3.25 14.07
CA VAL A 17 -1.73 -4.23 14.95
C VAL A 17 -1.84 -5.62 14.32
N GLY A 18 -1.42 -5.81 13.08
CA GLY A 18 -1.38 -7.11 12.41
C GLY A 18 -1.36 -7.00 10.90
N ASN A 19 -0.78 -8.02 10.26
CA ASN A 19 -0.63 -8.12 8.81
C ASN A 19 -1.64 -9.10 8.18
N ASP A 20 -2.69 -9.43 8.89
CA ASP A 20 -3.86 -10.17 8.44
C ASP A 20 -5.08 -9.80 9.30
N ILE A 21 -6.28 -10.05 8.77
CA ILE A 21 -7.54 -9.67 9.42
C ILE A 21 -7.71 -10.33 10.80
N ALA A 22 -7.37 -11.62 10.92
CA ALA A 22 -7.59 -12.36 12.16
C ALA A 22 -6.71 -11.82 13.29
N THR A 23 -5.42 -11.62 13.00
CA THR A 23 -4.45 -11.06 13.94
C THR A 23 -4.80 -9.62 14.31
N ALA A 24 -5.09 -8.78 13.33
CA ALA A 24 -5.43 -7.38 13.56
C ALA A 24 -6.71 -7.25 14.41
N TRP A 25 -7.75 -8.00 14.06
CA TRP A 25 -9.00 -7.99 14.81
C TRP A 25 -8.85 -8.47 16.26
N LYS A 26 -8.12 -9.58 16.45
CA LYS A 26 -7.80 -10.08 17.79
C LYS A 26 -7.09 -9.01 18.63
N ASN A 27 -6.06 -8.38 18.09
CA ASN A 27 -5.29 -7.35 18.81
C ASN A 27 -6.16 -6.13 19.14
N VAL A 28 -7.04 -5.70 18.22
CA VAL A 28 -8.00 -4.60 18.49
C VAL A 28 -8.96 -4.96 19.62
N VAL A 29 -9.55 -6.15 19.59
CA VAL A 29 -10.50 -6.61 20.63
C VAL A 29 -9.82 -6.76 22.00
N GLU A 30 -8.56 -7.21 22.02
CA GLU A 30 -7.76 -7.34 23.24
C GLU A 30 -7.17 -5.99 23.72
N GLY A 31 -7.41 -4.88 23.00
CA GLY A 31 -6.88 -3.56 23.34
C GLY A 31 -5.35 -3.45 23.19
N ARG A 32 -4.73 -4.29 22.38
CA ARG A 32 -3.28 -4.25 22.12
C ARG A 32 -2.92 -3.06 21.26
N SER A 33 -2.02 -2.21 21.75
CA SER A 33 -1.51 -1.07 21.01
C SER A 33 -0.50 -1.51 19.93
N GLY A 34 -0.67 -0.97 18.70
CA GLY A 34 0.36 -1.05 17.66
C GLY A 34 1.38 0.09 17.71
N ILE A 35 1.26 1.02 18.67
CA ILE A 35 2.20 2.12 18.84
C ILE A 35 3.41 1.64 19.66
N GLY A 36 4.60 2.02 19.22
CA GLY A 36 5.85 1.70 19.89
C GLY A 36 6.97 2.65 19.49
N PRO A 37 8.19 2.46 20.03
CA PRO A 37 9.35 3.24 19.60
C PRO A 37 9.56 3.16 18.09
N ILE A 38 9.90 4.30 17.47
CA ILE A 38 10.27 4.37 16.06
C ILE A 38 11.61 3.65 15.85
N THR A 39 11.67 2.79 14.83
CA THR A 39 12.86 2.00 14.49
C THR A 39 13.39 2.27 13.08
N HIS A 40 12.62 2.95 12.23
CA HIS A 40 12.96 3.16 10.82
C HIS A 40 14.06 4.21 10.61
N PHE A 41 14.26 5.11 11.56
CA PHE A 41 15.30 6.16 11.50
C PHE A 41 15.68 6.63 12.93
N ASP A 42 16.77 7.40 13.04
CA ASP A 42 17.19 7.98 14.32
C ASP A 42 16.26 9.12 14.73
N VAL A 43 15.60 8.93 15.87
CA VAL A 43 14.64 9.89 16.44
C VAL A 43 15.22 10.70 17.60
N SER A 44 16.51 10.64 17.85
CA SER A 44 17.16 11.29 19.00
C SER A 44 16.92 12.81 19.04
N ALA A 45 16.88 13.45 17.88
CA ALA A 45 16.62 14.89 17.71
C ALA A 45 15.13 15.29 17.71
N PHE A 46 14.20 14.32 17.76
CA PHE A 46 12.76 14.59 17.66
C PHE A 46 12.07 14.57 19.02
N ALA A 47 11.07 15.42 19.19
CA ALA A 47 10.24 15.44 20.38
C ALA A 47 9.34 14.19 20.47
N THR A 48 8.80 13.72 19.33
CA THR A 48 8.01 12.48 19.23
C THR A 48 8.92 11.33 18.83
N ARG A 49 8.88 10.24 19.61
CA ARG A 49 9.75 9.06 19.41
C ARG A 49 8.97 7.75 19.27
N ILE A 50 7.66 7.85 19.10
CA ILE A 50 6.75 6.71 18.96
C ILE A 50 5.91 6.84 17.72
N ALA A 51 5.62 5.71 17.07
CA ALA A 51 4.71 5.63 15.92
C ALA A 51 4.08 4.24 15.84
N GLY A 52 3.06 4.12 14.99
CA GLY A 52 2.55 2.83 14.54
C GLY A 52 3.33 2.35 13.32
N GLU A 53 4.29 1.47 13.52
CA GLU A 53 5.07 0.86 12.43
C GLU A 53 4.54 -0.53 12.10
N VAL A 54 4.45 -0.84 10.80
CA VAL A 54 4.18 -2.21 10.34
C VAL A 54 5.41 -3.07 10.64
N ARG A 55 5.21 -4.15 11.39
CA ARG A 55 6.27 -5.06 11.83
C ARG A 55 6.13 -6.41 11.15
N ASP A 56 7.23 -7.15 11.03
CA ASP A 56 7.25 -8.53 10.52
C ASP A 56 6.58 -8.67 9.13
N PHE A 57 6.71 -7.63 8.30
CA PHE A 57 6.15 -7.63 6.95
C PHE A 57 7.15 -8.17 5.94
N ASP A 58 6.79 -9.27 5.30
CA ASP A 58 7.53 -9.83 4.17
C ASP A 58 6.74 -9.64 2.88
N PRO A 59 7.10 -8.66 2.03
CA PRO A 59 6.39 -8.39 0.78
C PRO A 59 6.46 -9.55 -0.21
N THR A 60 7.43 -10.45 -0.08
CA THR A 60 7.61 -11.56 -1.04
C THR A 60 6.48 -12.59 -1.00
N ARG A 61 5.63 -12.54 0.03
CA ARG A 61 4.39 -13.35 0.11
C ARG A 61 3.37 -12.97 -0.97
N TRP A 62 3.42 -11.75 -1.49
CA TRP A 62 2.46 -11.21 -2.47
C TRP A 62 3.12 -10.71 -3.76
N ILE A 63 4.37 -10.26 -3.68
CA ILE A 63 5.09 -9.56 -4.75
C ILE A 63 6.35 -10.35 -5.09
N ALA A 64 6.60 -10.56 -6.37
CA ALA A 64 7.82 -11.23 -6.79
C ALA A 64 9.07 -10.48 -6.29
N PRO A 65 10.11 -11.17 -5.75
CA PRO A 65 11.27 -10.51 -5.15
C PRO A 65 11.98 -9.50 -6.06
N LYS A 66 11.97 -9.73 -7.37
CA LYS A 66 12.55 -8.83 -8.39
C LYS A 66 11.79 -7.49 -8.49
N ASP A 67 10.50 -7.47 -8.13
CA ASP A 67 9.63 -6.31 -8.26
C ASP A 67 9.52 -5.53 -6.94
N VAL A 68 9.75 -6.17 -5.79
CA VAL A 68 9.79 -5.51 -4.47
C VAL A 68 10.74 -4.31 -4.47
N LYS A 69 11.93 -4.46 -5.06
CA LYS A 69 12.96 -3.41 -5.10
C LYS A 69 12.57 -2.19 -5.97
N LYS A 70 11.50 -2.29 -6.76
CA LYS A 70 11.01 -1.25 -7.65
C LYS A 70 9.83 -0.48 -7.06
N MET A 71 9.41 -0.79 -5.83
CA MET A 71 8.22 -0.27 -5.18
C MET A 71 8.56 0.28 -3.81
N ASP A 72 8.13 1.50 -3.53
CA ASP A 72 8.19 2.06 -2.18
C ASP A 72 7.28 1.26 -1.23
N PRO A 73 7.57 1.20 0.07
CA PRO A 73 6.77 0.46 1.06
C PRO A 73 5.26 0.70 1.00
N PHE A 74 4.79 1.93 0.69
CA PHE A 74 3.35 2.18 0.60
C PHE A 74 2.67 1.36 -0.49
N ILE A 75 3.35 1.16 -1.64
CA ILE A 75 2.84 0.29 -2.73
C ILE A 75 2.82 -1.16 -2.24
N GLN A 76 3.87 -1.61 -1.57
CA GLN A 76 3.96 -2.98 -1.07
C GLN A 76 2.85 -3.29 -0.06
N TYR A 77 2.60 -2.40 0.90
CA TYR A 77 1.52 -2.54 1.89
C TYR A 77 0.14 -2.55 1.23
N GLY A 78 -0.09 -1.59 0.34
CA GLY A 78 -1.37 -1.49 -0.36
C GLY A 78 -1.66 -2.69 -1.26
N LEU A 79 -0.65 -3.20 -1.99
CA LEU A 79 -0.79 -4.41 -2.80
C LEU A 79 -1.08 -5.64 -1.94
N ALA A 80 -0.35 -5.83 -0.84
CA ALA A 80 -0.56 -6.97 0.05
C ALA A 80 -1.99 -6.98 0.60
N ALA A 81 -2.46 -5.85 1.12
CA ALA A 81 -3.83 -5.73 1.61
C ALA A 81 -4.89 -5.93 0.51
N ALA A 82 -4.67 -5.36 -0.68
CA ALA A 82 -5.61 -5.49 -1.80
C ALA A 82 -5.68 -6.93 -2.34
N LEU A 83 -4.54 -7.61 -2.49
CA LEU A 83 -4.49 -9.00 -2.94
C LEU A 83 -5.17 -9.95 -1.94
N ASP A 84 -4.97 -9.73 -0.64
CA ASP A 84 -5.68 -10.50 0.39
C ASP A 84 -7.19 -10.23 0.36
N ALA A 85 -7.62 -8.99 0.14
CA ALA A 85 -9.04 -8.65 -0.01
C ALA A 85 -9.67 -9.33 -1.24
N VAL A 86 -8.99 -9.31 -2.39
CA VAL A 86 -9.45 -9.99 -3.61
C VAL A 86 -9.51 -11.49 -3.38
N LYS A 87 -8.50 -12.09 -2.79
CA LYS A 87 -8.50 -13.51 -2.43
C LYS A 87 -9.65 -13.87 -1.48
N ALA A 88 -9.88 -13.07 -0.44
CA ALA A 88 -10.96 -13.28 0.52
C ALA A 88 -12.36 -13.15 -0.12
N SER A 89 -12.50 -12.31 -1.14
CA SER A 89 -13.78 -12.12 -1.87
C SER A 89 -14.14 -13.29 -2.78
N GLY A 90 -13.18 -14.14 -3.15
CA GLY A 90 -13.36 -15.16 -4.18
C GLY A 90 -13.54 -14.61 -5.60
N LEU A 91 -13.24 -13.32 -5.82
CA LEU A 91 -13.36 -12.70 -7.14
C LEU A 91 -12.26 -13.23 -8.06
N GLU A 92 -12.65 -13.88 -9.13
CA GLU A 92 -11.78 -14.24 -10.25
C GLU A 92 -11.97 -13.25 -11.39
N ILE A 93 -10.88 -12.64 -11.86
CA ILE A 93 -10.92 -11.72 -12.99
C ILE A 93 -10.63 -12.49 -14.27
N THR A 94 -11.58 -12.45 -15.19
CA THR A 94 -11.57 -13.16 -16.46
C THR A 94 -11.79 -12.17 -17.61
N GLU A 95 -11.60 -12.60 -18.85
CA GLU A 95 -11.92 -11.75 -20.02
C GLU A 95 -13.37 -11.25 -20.02
N ALA A 96 -14.31 -12.04 -19.47
CA ALA A 96 -15.73 -11.70 -19.45
C ALA A 96 -16.08 -10.58 -18.46
N ASN A 97 -15.26 -10.34 -17.42
CA ASN A 97 -15.54 -9.36 -16.39
C ASN A 97 -14.45 -8.30 -16.20
N ALA A 98 -13.29 -8.44 -16.84
CA ALA A 98 -12.13 -7.56 -16.64
C ALA A 98 -12.45 -6.07 -16.84
N ASP A 99 -13.26 -5.72 -17.83
CA ASP A 99 -13.66 -4.34 -18.14
C ASP A 99 -14.58 -3.73 -17.06
N ARG A 100 -15.15 -4.56 -16.19
CA ARG A 100 -16.00 -4.16 -15.06
C ARG A 100 -15.25 -4.21 -13.71
N CYS A 101 -14.03 -4.71 -13.69
CA CYS A 101 -13.19 -4.79 -12.52
C CYS A 101 -12.18 -3.65 -12.55
N GLY A 102 -12.27 -2.76 -11.59
CA GLY A 102 -11.39 -1.60 -11.46
C GLY A 102 -10.75 -1.52 -10.08
N ALA A 103 -9.83 -0.59 -9.92
CA ALA A 103 -9.14 -0.31 -8.66
C ALA A 103 -9.25 1.17 -8.30
N ALA A 104 -9.64 1.45 -7.06
CA ALA A 104 -9.58 2.78 -6.45
C ALA A 104 -8.75 2.65 -5.16
N LEU A 105 -7.49 3.06 -5.22
CA LEU A 105 -6.52 2.93 -4.13
C LEU A 105 -5.65 4.18 -4.08
N GLY A 106 -5.33 4.64 -2.89
CA GLY A 106 -4.51 5.84 -2.72
C GLY A 106 -3.56 5.75 -1.54
N ALA A 107 -2.74 6.77 -1.40
CA ALA A 107 -1.87 6.97 -0.24
C ALA A 107 -1.87 8.46 0.15
N GLY A 108 -1.72 8.76 1.43
CA GLY A 108 -1.76 10.13 1.93
C GLY A 108 -0.67 11.04 1.37
N ILE A 109 0.49 10.48 1.02
CA ILE A 109 1.67 11.23 0.52
C ILE A 109 2.34 10.50 -0.65
N GLY A 110 2.34 9.16 -0.65
CA GLY A 110 3.11 8.34 -1.58
C GLY A 110 4.50 7.98 -1.07
N GLY A 111 5.47 7.83 -1.95
CA GLY A 111 6.82 7.35 -1.66
C GLY A 111 7.77 8.40 -1.08
N LEU A 112 7.43 8.99 0.06
CA LEU A 112 8.26 10.04 0.70
C LEU A 112 9.68 9.54 1.00
N GLY A 113 9.83 8.33 1.54
CA GLY A 113 11.14 7.74 1.81
C GLY A 113 11.96 7.47 0.55
N GLY A 114 11.31 7.12 -0.57
CA GLY A 114 11.97 6.98 -1.88
C GLY A 114 12.46 8.32 -2.43
N ILE A 115 11.69 9.40 -2.22
CA ILE A 115 12.07 10.77 -2.59
C ILE A 115 13.29 11.21 -1.78
N GLU A 116 13.27 11.03 -0.46
CA GLU A 116 14.36 11.39 0.45
C GLU A 116 15.66 10.68 0.05
N LYS A 117 15.66 9.35 -0.05
CA LYS A 117 16.82 8.55 -0.47
C LYS A 117 17.36 8.94 -1.84
N THR A 118 16.48 9.23 -2.80
CA THR A 118 16.89 9.65 -4.14
C THR A 118 17.51 11.03 -4.13
N THR A 119 16.99 11.96 -3.33
CA THR A 119 17.54 13.30 -3.15
C THR A 119 18.93 13.22 -2.55
N GLU A 120 19.12 12.44 -1.51
CA GLU A 120 20.43 12.21 -0.89
C GLU A 120 21.43 11.59 -1.89
N ALA A 121 21.01 10.56 -2.63
CA ALA A 121 21.84 9.94 -3.65
C ALA A 121 22.25 10.92 -4.76
N TYR A 122 21.34 11.78 -5.19
CA TYR A 122 21.61 12.84 -6.17
C TYR A 122 22.61 13.86 -5.66
N LEU A 123 22.44 14.36 -4.44
CA LEU A 123 23.33 15.34 -3.83
C LEU A 123 24.76 14.80 -3.65
N ASN A 124 24.88 13.52 -3.28
CA ASN A 124 26.17 12.87 -3.03
C ASN A 124 26.86 12.32 -4.29
N GLY A 125 26.15 12.08 -5.39
CA GLY A 125 26.73 11.40 -6.56
C GLY A 125 26.21 11.84 -7.93
N GLY A 126 25.39 12.89 -7.96
CA GLY A 126 24.87 13.49 -9.18
C GLY A 126 23.76 12.68 -9.87
N PRO A 127 23.32 13.10 -11.07
CA PRO A 127 22.13 12.55 -11.73
C PRO A 127 22.20 11.08 -12.08
N ARG A 128 23.41 10.51 -12.23
CA ARG A 128 23.61 9.08 -12.53
C ARG A 128 23.22 8.18 -11.36
N LYS A 129 23.02 8.71 -10.17
CA LYS A 129 22.58 7.97 -8.98
C LYS A 129 21.06 7.88 -8.86
N ILE A 130 20.32 8.62 -9.69
CA ILE A 130 18.86 8.53 -9.72
C ILE A 130 18.44 7.20 -10.39
N SER A 131 17.64 6.41 -9.68
CA SER A 131 17.13 5.16 -10.22
C SER A 131 16.15 5.41 -11.37
N PRO A 132 16.17 4.63 -12.47
CA PRO A 132 15.13 4.69 -13.50
C PRO A 132 13.74 4.33 -12.97
N PHE A 133 13.66 3.64 -11.83
CA PHE A 133 12.43 3.31 -11.14
C PHE A 133 11.98 4.38 -10.15
N PHE A 134 12.70 5.51 -10.00
CA PHE A 134 12.37 6.53 -9.02
C PHE A 134 10.91 7.00 -9.15
N VAL A 135 10.53 7.48 -10.33
CA VAL A 135 9.16 7.97 -10.54
C VAL A 135 8.12 6.86 -10.33
N PRO A 136 8.18 5.70 -11.01
CA PRO A 136 7.15 4.66 -10.81
C PRO A 136 7.15 4.04 -9.41
N SER A 137 8.23 4.15 -8.64
CA SER A 137 8.23 3.66 -7.25
C SER A 137 7.58 4.63 -6.26
N THR A 138 7.45 5.91 -6.59
CA THR A 138 7.05 6.95 -5.63
C THR A 138 5.67 7.56 -5.88
N ILE A 139 5.17 7.52 -7.12
CA ILE A 139 3.88 8.12 -7.46
C ILE A 139 2.71 7.23 -7.06
N ILE A 140 1.65 7.87 -6.57
CA ILE A 140 0.56 7.21 -5.86
C ILE A 140 -0.29 6.31 -6.74
N ASN A 141 -0.53 6.73 -7.99
CA ASN A 141 -1.32 5.96 -8.96
C ASN A 141 -0.67 4.63 -9.38
N MET A 142 0.59 4.41 -9.04
CA MET A 142 1.22 3.10 -9.29
C MET A 142 0.71 2.00 -8.37
N LEU A 143 0.13 2.34 -7.21
CA LEU A 143 -0.52 1.34 -6.36
C LEU A 143 -1.70 0.66 -7.07
N PRO A 144 -2.77 1.36 -7.50
CA PRO A 144 -3.84 0.73 -8.28
C PRO A 144 -3.36 0.24 -9.65
N GLY A 145 -2.36 0.89 -10.26
CA GLY A 145 -1.75 0.46 -11.52
C GLY A 145 -1.12 -0.92 -11.43
N HIS A 146 -0.29 -1.17 -10.42
CA HIS A 146 0.30 -2.50 -10.20
C HIS A 146 -0.77 -3.56 -9.91
N LEU A 147 -1.77 -3.25 -9.08
CA LEU A 147 -2.86 -4.18 -8.80
C LEU A 147 -3.60 -4.56 -10.08
N ALA A 148 -3.95 -3.58 -10.91
CA ALA A 148 -4.64 -3.81 -12.18
C ALA A 148 -3.81 -4.69 -13.14
N ILE A 149 -2.51 -4.45 -13.24
CA ILE A 149 -1.60 -5.27 -14.05
C ILE A 149 -1.51 -6.70 -13.52
N MET A 150 -1.36 -6.88 -12.21
CA MET A 150 -1.22 -8.19 -11.59
C MET A 150 -2.46 -9.06 -11.74
N LEU A 151 -3.65 -8.45 -11.71
CA LEU A 151 -4.93 -9.15 -11.75
C LEU A 151 -5.63 -9.11 -13.11
N GLY A 152 -5.09 -8.37 -14.08
CA GLY A 152 -5.72 -8.24 -15.40
C GLY A 152 -6.98 -7.37 -15.41
N MET A 153 -7.10 -6.42 -14.45
CA MET A 153 -8.23 -5.48 -14.39
C MET A 153 -8.15 -4.46 -15.53
N LYS A 154 -9.26 -4.22 -16.22
CA LYS A 154 -9.37 -3.26 -17.33
C LYS A 154 -10.41 -2.17 -17.11
N GLY A 155 -11.10 -2.20 -15.97
CA GLY A 155 -12.05 -1.18 -15.55
C GLY A 155 -11.34 0.09 -15.03
N PRO A 156 -12.09 1.04 -14.42
CA PRO A 156 -11.53 2.29 -13.92
C PRO A 156 -10.37 2.07 -12.96
N ASN A 157 -9.30 2.86 -13.14
CA ASN A 157 -8.11 2.82 -12.29
C ASN A 157 -7.88 4.23 -11.76
N LEU A 158 -8.18 4.44 -10.48
CA LEU A 158 -8.21 5.74 -9.85
C LEU A 158 -7.33 5.78 -8.60
N SER A 159 -6.79 6.95 -8.31
CA SER A 159 -6.04 7.19 -7.09
C SER A 159 -6.32 8.61 -6.61
N ALA A 160 -7.08 8.75 -5.55
CA ALA A 160 -7.28 10.02 -4.88
C ALA A 160 -6.25 10.22 -3.77
N VAL A 161 -5.95 11.47 -3.45
CA VAL A 161 -5.05 11.88 -2.37
C VAL A 161 -5.72 12.99 -1.58
N SER A 162 -6.05 12.70 -0.33
CA SER A 162 -6.64 13.65 0.59
C SER A 162 -6.15 13.43 2.03
N ALA A 163 -4.84 13.22 2.15
CA ALA A 163 -4.16 12.99 3.43
C ALA A 163 -4.83 11.89 4.26
N CYS A 164 -5.19 12.13 5.51
CA CYS A 164 -5.79 11.15 6.42
C CYS A 164 -7.14 10.58 5.92
N THR A 165 -7.83 11.29 5.03
CA THR A 165 -9.14 10.91 4.47
C THR A 165 -9.04 10.14 3.15
N THR A 166 -7.81 9.89 2.67
CA THR A 166 -7.56 9.24 1.38
C THR A 166 -8.34 7.92 1.22
N ALA A 167 -8.34 7.07 2.24
CA ALA A 167 -9.04 5.79 2.19
C ALA A 167 -10.57 5.92 2.10
N THR A 168 -11.13 7.02 2.59
CA THR A 168 -12.57 7.29 2.52
C THR A 168 -12.98 7.79 1.13
N HIS A 169 -12.05 8.42 0.40
CA HIS A 169 -12.31 9.02 -0.91
C HIS A 169 -11.95 8.10 -2.08
N ASN A 170 -11.29 6.97 -1.85
CA ASN A 170 -11.05 5.92 -2.83
C ASN A 170 -12.08 4.77 -2.64
#